data_d0020769627d1f3be51e21c78193b05c
#
_entry.id   d0020769627d1f3be51e21c78193b05c
#
_cell.length_a   1.000
_cell.length_b   1.000
_cell.length_c   1.000
_cell.angle_alpha   90.00
_cell.angle_beta   90.00
_cell.angle_gamma   90.00
#
_symmetry.space_group_name_H-M   'P 1'
#
loop_
_entity.id
_entity.type
_entity.pdbx_description
1 polymer ?
#
loop_
_entity_poly.entity_id
_entity_poly.type
_entity_poly.pdbx_seq_one_letter_code
_entity_poly.pdbx_strand_id
1 'polypeptide(L)'
;VIQMIDSLIEKFTHKERYKNGRIITSINNARSYKEIKNSLSRFTQEVYNRSFSSYYFKEINERFLLDYTLYIQKTGIKNGNKGGLTQKLRRLRATCRYAEKQGIYGVDMKAFECLGDNIKWGQTTSKATSYVALAKLENIDRSLFSKKEQLHLDLFLFSYYTGGMANVDVCYLTWDSIKEDKIIYERMKFPKQAKPLLIEKARKIIEKYRGTGCLLYTSDAADDRI
;
A
#
# COMPACT_ATOMS: atom_id res chain seq x y z
N VAL A 1 5.28 -23.39 8.97
CA VAL A 1 4.90 -21.99 8.88
C VAL A 1 5.52 -21.34 7.63
N ILE A 2 6.83 -21.49 7.44
CA ILE A 2 7.56 -20.86 6.32
C ILE A 2 7.01 -21.29 4.96
N GLN A 3 6.72 -22.56 4.76
CA GLN A 3 6.12 -23.08 3.53
C GLN A 3 4.79 -22.43 3.19
N MET A 4 3.95 -22.17 4.19
CA MET A 4 2.69 -21.44 3.98
C MET A 4 2.95 -19.99 3.54
N ILE A 5 3.93 -19.33 4.13
CA ILE A 5 4.29 -17.97 3.72
C ILE A 5 4.81 -17.98 2.28
N ASP A 6 5.64 -18.95 1.90
CA ASP A 6 6.16 -19.08 0.54
C ASP A 6 5.05 -19.35 -0.48
N SER A 7 4.10 -20.22 -0.17
CA SER A 7 2.90 -20.43 -0.99
C SER A 7 2.06 -19.16 -1.15
N LEU A 8 1.94 -18.34 -0.10
CA LEU A 8 1.24 -17.06 -0.18
C LEU A 8 2.01 -16.03 -1.01
N ILE A 9 3.35 -16.01 -0.93
CA ILE A 9 4.20 -15.16 -1.77
C ILE A 9 3.98 -15.52 -3.24
N GLU A 10 4.09 -16.80 -3.58
CA GLU A 10 3.87 -17.31 -4.94
C GLU A 10 2.47 -16.95 -5.45
N LYS A 11 1.44 -17.30 -4.68
CA LYS A 11 0.04 -16.97 -4.99
C LYS A 11 -0.16 -15.49 -5.32
N PHE A 12 0.41 -14.59 -4.51
CA PHE A 12 0.22 -13.15 -4.71
C PHE A 12 1.14 -12.58 -5.80
N THR A 13 2.26 -13.22 -6.11
CA THR A 13 3.11 -12.84 -7.24
C THR A 13 2.40 -13.10 -8.56
N HIS A 14 1.71 -14.23 -8.69
CA HIS A 14 1.02 -14.62 -9.91
C HIS A 14 -0.46 -14.20 -9.94
N LYS A 15 -0.96 -13.55 -8.88
CA LYS A 15 -2.35 -13.09 -8.85
C LYS A 15 -2.53 -11.84 -9.69
N GLU A 16 -3.14 -12.02 -10.84
CA GLU A 16 -3.51 -10.95 -11.74
C GLU A 16 -5.00 -10.64 -11.65
N ARG A 17 -5.33 -9.39 -11.95
CA ARG A 17 -6.70 -8.90 -12.12
C ARG A 17 -6.75 -8.02 -13.35
N TYR A 18 -7.71 -8.28 -14.20
CA TYR A 18 -7.98 -7.41 -15.34
C TYR A 18 -8.87 -6.25 -14.90
N LYS A 19 -8.45 -5.02 -15.20
CA LYS A 19 -9.20 -3.82 -14.84
C LYS A 19 -8.85 -2.66 -15.80
N ASN A 20 -9.87 -2.00 -16.33
CA ASN A 20 -9.71 -0.86 -17.25
C ASN A 20 -8.77 -1.18 -18.45
N GLY A 21 -8.90 -2.36 -19.04
CA GLY A 21 -8.07 -2.79 -20.17
C GLY A 21 -6.64 -3.20 -19.81
N ARG A 22 -6.30 -3.33 -18.50
CA ARG A 22 -4.94 -3.62 -18.04
C ARG A 22 -4.88 -4.75 -17.02
N ILE A 23 -3.76 -5.45 -17.01
CA ILE A 23 -3.45 -6.46 -15.99
C ILE A 23 -2.85 -5.76 -14.78
N ILE A 24 -3.43 -5.99 -13.61
CA ILE A 24 -2.94 -5.47 -12.32
C ILE A 24 -2.46 -6.63 -11.49
N THR A 25 -1.22 -6.61 -11.09
CA THR A 25 -0.60 -7.62 -10.23
C THR A 25 -0.84 -7.34 -8.75
N SER A 26 -0.74 -8.36 -7.92
CA SER A 26 -0.83 -8.24 -6.45
C SER A 26 0.56 -8.23 -5.78
N ILE A 27 1.58 -7.80 -6.49
CA ILE A 27 2.99 -7.86 -6.07
C ILE A 27 3.26 -7.18 -4.71
N ASN A 28 2.55 -6.12 -4.37
CA ASN A 28 2.67 -5.46 -3.07
C ASN A 28 2.23 -6.36 -1.91
N ASN A 29 1.27 -7.28 -2.14
CA ASN A 29 0.92 -8.30 -1.16
C ASN A 29 2.03 -9.34 -1.04
N ALA A 30 2.61 -9.80 -2.14
CA ALA A 30 3.75 -10.70 -2.13
C ALA A 30 4.94 -10.08 -1.37
N ARG A 31 5.27 -8.81 -1.64
CA ARG A 31 6.32 -8.07 -0.90
C ARG A 31 6.08 -8.06 0.60
N SER A 32 4.85 -7.80 1.04
CA SER A 32 4.55 -7.78 2.48
C SER A 32 4.66 -9.16 3.15
N TYR A 33 4.45 -10.26 2.41
CA TYR A 33 4.73 -11.61 2.90
C TYR A 33 6.24 -11.92 2.91
N LYS A 34 7.03 -11.42 1.94
CA LYS A 34 8.49 -11.50 1.99
C LYS A 34 9.06 -10.75 3.20
N GLU A 35 8.55 -9.56 3.49
CA GLU A 35 8.96 -8.78 4.66
C GLU A 35 8.69 -9.50 5.98
N ILE A 36 7.51 -10.10 6.16
CA ILE A 36 7.21 -10.87 7.38
C ILE A 36 8.08 -12.11 7.49
N LYS A 37 8.32 -12.85 6.39
CA LYS A 37 9.23 -14.00 6.36
C LYS A 37 10.62 -13.61 6.86
N ASN A 38 11.20 -12.55 6.30
CA ASN A 38 12.52 -12.06 6.67
C ASN A 38 12.57 -11.56 8.13
N SER A 39 11.51 -10.90 8.59
CA SER A 39 11.40 -10.40 9.97
C SER A 39 11.33 -11.55 10.98
N LEU A 40 10.54 -12.58 10.70
CA LEU A 40 10.42 -13.76 11.55
C LEU A 40 11.72 -14.59 11.56
N SER A 41 12.37 -14.73 10.41
CA SER A 41 13.64 -15.46 10.32
C SER A 41 14.73 -14.78 11.16
N ARG A 42 14.82 -13.45 11.11
CA ARG A 42 15.77 -12.71 11.97
C ARG A 42 15.41 -12.84 13.45
N PHE A 43 14.15 -12.63 13.79
CA PHE A 43 13.67 -12.75 15.16
C PHE A 43 13.99 -14.10 15.78
N THR A 44 13.64 -15.21 15.10
CA THR A 44 13.87 -16.55 15.65
C THR A 44 15.36 -16.88 15.75
N GLN A 45 16.18 -16.38 14.84
CA GLN A 45 17.62 -16.56 14.89
C GLN A 45 18.25 -15.76 16.03
N GLU A 46 17.86 -14.48 16.20
CA GLU A 46 18.47 -13.59 17.19
C GLU A 46 17.97 -13.85 18.62
N VAL A 47 16.70 -14.23 18.80
CA VAL A 47 16.08 -14.39 20.13
C VAL A 47 16.13 -15.85 20.61
N TYR A 48 15.94 -16.79 19.69
CA TYR A 48 15.85 -18.22 20.07
C TYR A 48 17.01 -19.06 19.53
N ASN A 49 17.95 -18.47 18.82
CA ASN A 49 19.07 -19.15 18.13
C ASN A 49 18.59 -20.34 17.28
N ARG A 50 17.45 -20.19 16.59
CA ARG A 50 16.79 -21.26 15.87
C ARG A 50 16.28 -20.77 14.52
N SER A 51 16.49 -21.58 13.46
CA SER A 51 15.97 -21.25 12.13
C SER A 51 14.45 -21.27 12.10
N PHE A 52 13.83 -20.24 11.51
CA PHE A 52 12.38 -20.15 11.36
C PHE A 52 11.80 -21.28 10.48
N SER A 53 12.61 -21.89 9.62
CA SER A 53 12.18 -23.03 8.80
C SER A 53 11.74 -24.25 9.61
N SER A 54 12.24 -24.41 10.84
CA SER A 54 11.89 -25.52 11.74
C SER A 54 10.65 -25.30 12.58
N TYR A 55 9.98 -24.13 12.46
CA TYR A 55 8.80 -23.82 13.28
C TYR A 55 7.52 -24.41 12.71
N TYR A 56 6.73 -25.03 13.58
CA TYR A 56 5.37 -25.50 13.32
C TYR A 56 4.34 -24.48 13.79
N PHE A 57 3.09 -24.59 13.30
CA PHE A 57 2.02 -23.66 13.69
C PHE A 57 1.70 -23.71 15.20
N LYS A 58 1.79 -24.86 15.84
CA LYS A 58 1.60 -25.03 17.28
C LYS A 58 2.57 -24.20 18.14
N GLU A 59 3.70 -23.77 17.56
CA GLU A 59 4.70 -22.97 18.25
C GLU A 59 4.45 -21.45 18.11
N ILE A 60 3.50 -21.06 17.25
CA ILE A 60 3.03 -19.67 17.14
C ILE A 60 1.98 -19.43 18.23
N ASN A 61 2.40 -19.52 19.47
CA ASN A 61 1.58 -19.35 20.67
C ASN A 61 1.68 -17.91 21.24
N GLU A 62 0.99 -17.63 22.33
CA GLU A 62 0.98 -16.30 22.97
C GLU A 62 2.39 -15.81 23.30
N ARG A 63 3.24 -16.66 23.89
CA ARG A 63 4.61 -16.30 24.23
C ARG A 63 5.40 -15.87 22.99
N PHE A 64 5.35 -16.67 21.92
CA PHE A 64 6.00 -16.33 20.66
C PHE A 64 5.54 -14.97 20.13
N LEU A 65 4.23 -14.69 20.18
CA LEU A 65 3.66 -13.44 19.68
C LEU A 65 4.07 -12.23 20.53
N LEU A 66 4.15 -12.38 21.84
CA LEU A 66 4.60 -11.34 22.76
C LEU A 66 6.10 -11.06 22.59
N ASP A 67 6.94 -12.10 22.51
CA ASP A 67 8.38 -11.97 22.28
C ASP A 67 8.67 -11.32 20.93
N TYR A 68 7.93 -11.70 19.88
CA TYR A 68 8.04 -11.08 18.56
C TYR A 68 7.60 -9.60 18.59
N THR A 69 6.56 -9.27 19.33
CA THR A 69 6.11 -7.89 19.52
C THR A 69 7.20 -7.03 20.17
N LEU A 70 7.78 -7.51 21.25
CA LEU A 70 8.89 -6.84 21.94
C LEU A 70 10.13 -6.68 21.03
N TYR A 71 10.45 -7.73 20.27
CA TYR A 71 11.55 -7.68 19.32
C TYR A 71 11.36 -6.56 18.27
N ILE A 72 10.18 -6.46 17.67
CA ILE A 72 9.88 -5.42 16.69
C ILE A 72 9.95 -4.03 17.34
N GLN A 73 9.42 -3.87 18.55
CA GLN A 73 9.46 -2.61 19.28
C GLN A 73 10.89 -2.15 19.60
N LYS A 74 11.80 -3.08 19.91
CA LYS A 74 13.21 -2.79 20.21
C LYS A 74 14.01 -2.48 18.94
N THR A 75 13.79 -3.22 17.85
CA THR A 75 14.59 -3.11 16.62
C THR A 75 14.13 -2.01 15.68
N GLY A 76 12.92 -1.55 15.82
CA GLY A 76 12.26 -0.65 14.88
C GLY A 76 12.22 0.82 15.28
N ILE A 77 13.25 1.37 15.85
CA ILE A 77 13.26 2.66 16.57
C ILE A 77 12.99 3.89 15.69
N LYS A 78 13.27 3.86 14.38
CA LYS A 78 13.36 5.11 13.62
C LYS A 78 12.05 5.67 13.05
N ASN A 79 10.95 4.92 12.96
CA ASN A 79 9.75 5.38 12.25
C ASN A 79 8.43 5.08 12.97
N GLY A 80 8.37 5.29 14.27
CA GLY A 80 7.10 5.12 14.99
C GLY A 80 6.47 3.78 14.67
N ASN A 81 7.08 2.72 15.08
CA ASN A 81 6.77 1.33 14.75
C ASN A 81 5.35 0.85 14.91
N LYS A 82 4.44 1.70 15.38
CA LYS A 82 3.02 1.33 15.55
C LYS A 82 2.43 0.75 14.26
N GLY A 83 2.65 1.39 13.11
CA GLY A 83 2.15 0.90 11.82
C GLY A 83 2.90 -0.36 11.32
N GLY A 84 4.22 -0.39 11.44
CA GLY A 84 5.03 -1.54 11.03
C GLY A 84 4.77 -2.78 11.89
N LEU A 85 4.65 -2.63 13.19
CA LEU A 85 4.29 -3.68 14.12
C LEU A 85 2.93 -4.29 13.77
N THR A 86 1.90 -3.46 13.73
CA THR A 86 0.54 -3.88 13.42
C THR A 86 0.46 -4.61 12.06
N GLN A 87 1.16 -4.10 11.04
CA GLN A 87 1.18 -4.73 9.72
C GLN A 87 1.78 -6.13 9.78
N LYS A 88 2.92 -6.31 10.44
CA LYS A 88 3.59 -7.61 10.58
C LYS A 88 2.73 -8.61 11.35
N LEU A 89 2.18 -8.20 12.50
CA LEU A 89 1.29 -9.05 13.31
C LEU A 89 0.03 -9.47 12.54
N ARG A 90 -0.58 -8.55 11.80
CA ARG A 90 -1.73 -8.85 10.94
C ARG A 90 -1.38 -9.79 9.78
N ARG A 91 -0.19 -9.68 9.20
CA ARG A 91 0.27 -10.62 8.16
C ARG A 91 0.53 -12.01 8.73
N LEU A 92 1.14 -12.11 9.91
CA LEU A 92 1.31 -13.39 10.59
C LEU A 92 -0.06 -14.02 10.91
N ARG A 93 -0.99 -13.24 11.49
CA ARG A 93 -2.37 -13.69 11.74
C ARG A 93 -3.08 -14.16 10.46
N ALA A 94 -2.89 -13.44 9.35
CA ALA A 94 -3.45 -13.86 8.06
C ALA A 94 -2.86 -15.19 7.58
N THR A 95 -1.56 -15.41 7.77
CA THR A 95 -0.89 -16.69 7.46
C THR A 95 -1.49 -17.84 8.26
N CYS A 96 -1.64 -17.66 9.58
CA CYS A 96 -2.27 -18.67 10.45
C CYS A 96 -3.72 -18.94 10.05
N ARG A 97 -4.51 -17.90 9.71
CA ARG A 97 -5.88 -18.07 9.23
C ARG A 97 -5.97 -18.83 7.89
N TYR A 98 -4.99 -18.64 7.01
CA TYR A 98 -4.91 -19.42 5.76
C TYR A 98 -4.62 -20.89 6.05
N ALA A 99 -3.70 -21.16 6.99
CA ALA A 99 -3.37 -22.51 7.43
C ALA A 99 -4.56 -23.21 8.09
N GLU A 100 -5.27 -22.51 8.99
CA GLU A 100 -6.49 -23.00 9.62
C GLU A 100 -7.57 -23.41 8.60
N LYS A 101 -7.81 -22.55 7.61
CA LYS A 101 -8.76 -22.84 6.53
C LYS A 101 -8.38 -24.05 5.66
N GLN A 102 -7.12 -24.42 5.63
CA GLN A 102 -6.61 -25.61 4.94
C GLN A 102 -6.56 -26.84 5.85
N GLY A 103 -7.08 -26.75 7.08
CA GLY A 103 -7.08 -27.85 8.04
C GLY A 103 -5.70 -28.21 8.58
N ILE A 104 -4.72 -27.29 8.54
CA ILE A 104 -3.37 -27.56 9.06
C ILE A 104 -3.44 -27.64 10.58
N TYR A 105 -2.96 -28.75 11.11
CA TYR A 105 -2.98 -29.04 12.55
C TYR A 105 -2.10 -28.07 13.35
N GLY A 106 -2.57 -27.74 14.56
CA GLY A 106 -1.81 -26.97 15.55
C GLY A 106 -1.87 -25.47 15.36
N VAL A 107 -2.76 -24.96 14.51
CA VAL A 107 -3.02 -23.50 14.41
C VAL A 107 -3.88 -23.06 15.57
N ASP A 108 -3.38 -22.10 16.36
CA ASP A 108 -4.13 -21.45 17.44
C ASP A 108 -4.42 -19.98 17.09
N MET A 109 -5.64 -19.72 16.68
CA MET A 109 -6.07 -18.34 16.38
C MET A 109 -6.40 -17.53 17.63
N LYS A 110 -6.69 -18.18 18.77
CA LYS A 110 -6.95 -17.51 20.06
C LYS A 110 -5.70 -16.88 20.63
N ALA A 111 -4.52 -17.47 20.37
CA ALA A 111 -3.25 -16.90 20.79
C ALA A 111 -3.06 -15.43 20.38
N PHE A 112 -3.70 -15.00 19.29
CA PHE A 112 -3.61 -13.59 18.83
C PHE A 112 -4.40 -12.60 19.70
N GLU A 113 -5.22 -13.06 20.64
CA GLU A 113 -5.97 -12.21 21.56
C GLU A 113 -5.03 -11.50 22.56
N CYS A 114 -3.90 -12.13 22.91
CA CYS A 114 -2.87 -11.54 23.77
C CYS A 114 -2.27 -10.22 23.20
N LEU A 115 -2.38 -10.00 21.90
CA LEU A 115 -1.82 -8.81 21.25
C LEU A 115 -2.64 -7.53 21.48
N GLY A 116 -3.90 -7.63 21.91
CA GLY A 116 -4.77 -6.49 22.23
C GLY A 116 -4.77 -5.43 21.12
N ASP A 117 -4.37 -4.21 21.48
CA ASP A 117 -4.35 -3.09 20.54
C ASP A 117 -3.17 -3.10 19.56
N ASN A 118 -2.13 -3.89 19.81
CA ASN A 118 -0.97 -3.96 18.88
C ASN A 118 -1.35 -4.51 17.50
N ILE A 119 -2.42 -5.28 17.40
CA ILE A 119 -2.93 -5.81 16.13
C ILE A 119 -4.01 -4.94 15.48
N LYS A 120 -4.45 -3.88 16.15
CA LYS A 120 -5.42 -2.91 15.64
C LYS A 120 -4.69 -1.73 14.99
N TRP A 121 -5.23 -1.22 13.88
CA TRP A 121 -4.74 0.04 13.34
C TRP A 121 -5.09 1.18 14.30
N GLY A 122 -4.09 2.00 14.62
CA GLY A 122 -4.33 3.24 15.34
C GLY A 122 -5.22 4.21 14.54
N GLN A 123 -5.91 5.08 15.24
CA GLN A 123 -6.62 6.18 14.58
C GLN A 123 -5.62 7.06 13.84
N THR A 124 -5.91 7.30 12.57
CA THR A 124 -5.12 8.24 11.75
C THR A 124 -5.84 9.58 11.73
N THR A 125 -5.13 10.63 12.12
CA THR A 125 -5.60 12.00 11.89
C THR A 125 -5.54 12.33 10.41
N SER A 126 -6.54 13.04 9.89
CA SER A 126 -6.52 13.53 8.53
C SER A 126 -5.32 14.48 8.34
N LYS A 127 -4.51 14.22 7.31
CA LYS A 127 -3.40 15.10 6.90
C LYS A 127 -3.83 15.97 5.73
N ALA A 128 -4.99 16.62 5.85
CA ALA A 128 -5.47 17.51 4.82
C ALA A 128 -4.52 18.72 4.67
N THR A 129 -4.21 19.07 3.43
CA THR A 129 -3.42 20.26 3.10
C THR A 129 -4.25 21.49 3.41
N SER A 130 -3.69 22.46 4.14
CA SER A 130 -4.38 23.72 4.43
C SER A 130 -4.55 24.57 3.17
N TYR A 131 -5.57 25.40 3.13
CA TYR A 131 -5.81 26.33 2.03
C TYR A 131 -4.62 27.26 1.78
N VAL A 132 -3.96 27.73 2.84
CA VAL A 132 -2.76 28.59 2.74
C VAL A 132 -1.59 27.84 2.07
N ALA A 133 -1.38 26.58 2.43
CA ALA A 133 -0.35 25.76 1.81
C ALA A 133 -0.66 25.48 0.33
N LEU A 134 -1.93 25.24 0.02
CA LEU A 134 -2.37 25.07 -1.37
C LEU A 134 -2.13 26.33 -2.20
N ALA A 135 -2.52 27.50 -1.70
CA ALA A 135 -2.30 28.78 -2.40
C ALA A 135 -0.81 29.04 -2.68
N LYS A 136 0.09 28.66 -1.74
CA LYS A 136 1.54 28.74 -1.99
C LYS A 136 1.98 27.81 -3.10
N LEU A 137 1.48 26.58 -3.17
CA LEU A 137 1.79 25.63 -4.23
C LEU A 137 1.25 26.07 -5.59
N GLU A 138 0.07 26.69 -5.64
CA GLU A 138 -0.50 27.23 -6.88
C GLU A 138 0.35 28.36 -7.47
N ASN A 139 0.92 29.22 -6.61
CA ASN A 139 1.67 30.41 -7.01
C ASN A 139 3.20 30.24 -6.98
N ILE A 140 3.69 29.00 -6.82
CA ILE A 140 5.13 28.74 -6.78
C ILE A 140 5.78 29.03 -8.15
N ASP A 141 6.97 29.62 -8.13
CA ASP A 141 7.73 29.83 -9.36
C ASP A 141 8.20 28.50 -9.94
N ARG A 142 7.59 28.09 -11.02
CA ARG A 142 7.84 26.81 -11.70
C ARG A 142 9.17 26.77 -12.46
N SER A 143 9.80 27.91 -12.72
CA SER A 143 11.10 27.97 -13.38
C SER A 143 12.22 27.36 -12.55
N LEU A 144 12.04 27.31 -11.23
CA LEU A 144 12.97 26.73 -10.27
C LEU A 144 12.96 25.19 -10.24
N PHE A 145 12.02 24.56 -10.95
CA PHE A 145 11.80 23.12 -10.90
C PHE A 145 12.12 22.45 -12.22
N SER A 146 12.68 21.24 -12.16
CA SER A 146 12.81 20.35 -13.29
C SER A 146 11.43 19.97 -13.87
N LYS A 147 11.38 19.52 -15.13
CA LYS A 147 10.13 19.03 -15.74
C LYS A 147 9.44 17.92 -14.93
N LYS A 148 10.23 17.03 -14.30
CA LYS A 148 9.72 15.96 -13.44
C LYS A 148 9.05 16.51 -12.18
N GLU A 149 9.66 17.48 -11.52
CA GLU A 149 9.09 18.12 -10.34
C GLU A 149 7.82 18.91 -10.66
N GLN A 150 7.81 19.62 -11.80
CA GLN A 150 6.61 20.31 -12.30
C GLN A 150 5.46 19.31 -12.55
N LEU A 151 5.75 18.14 -13.13
CA LEU A 151 4.77 17.07 -13.31
C LEU A 151 4.24 16.57 -11.94
N HIS A 152 5.10 16.36 -10.95
CA HIS A 152 4.67 15.93 -9.63
C HIS A 152 3.76 16.97 -8.95
N LEU A 153 4.07 18.25 -9.11
CA LEU A 153 3.22 19.34 -8.64
C LEU A 153 1.86 19.34 -9.34
N ASP A 154 1.84 19.19 -10.66
CA ASP A 154 0.62 19.12 -11.44
C ASP A 154 -0.24 17.89 -11.06
N LEU A 155 0.38 16.73 -10.83
CA LEU A 155 -0.30 15.53 -10.33
C LEU A 155 -0.94 15.75 -8.95
N PHE A 156 -0.21 16.42 -8.06
CA PHE A 156 -0.72 16.76 -6.72
C PHE A 156 -1.91 17.72 -6.80
N LEU A 157 -1.78 18.81 -7.54
CA LEU A 157 -2.83 19.82 -7.72
C LEU A 157 -4.07 19.23 -8.40
N PHE A 158 -3.87 18.41 -9.43
CA PHE A 158 -4.97 17.71 -10.11
C PHE A 158 -5.70 16.77 -9.15
N SER A 159 -4.97 15.97 -8.37
CA SER A 159 -5.55 15.11 -7.34
C SER A 159 -6.39 15.93 -6.34
N TYR A 160 -5.89 17.07 -5.90
CA TYR A 160 -6.60 17.96 -4.99
C TYR A 160 -7.88 18.51 -5.62
N TYR A 161 -7.82 19.06 -6.84
CA TYR A 161 -8.95 19.64 -7.54
C TYR A 161 -10.04 18.63 -7.93
N THR A 162 -9.69 17.36 -8.00
CA THR A 162 -10.64 16.27 -8.26
C THR A 162 -11.14 15.58 -6.99
N GLY A 163 -11.08 16.28 -5.83
CA GLY A 163 -11.59 15.79 -4.56
C GLY A 163 -10.78 14.68 -3.91
N GLY A 164 -9.47 14.67 -4.12
CA GLY A 164 -8.55 13.69 -3.54
C GLY A 164 -8.49 12.39 -4.35
N MET A 165 -8.50 12.47 -5.68
CA MET A 165 -8.28 11.31 -6.54
C MET A 165 -6.97 10.63 -6.16
N ALA A 166 -6.99 9.33 -5.91
CA ALA A 166 -5.78 8.61 -5.51
C ALA A 166 -4.73 8.65 -6.65
N ASN A 167 -3.47 8.82 -6.30
CA ASN A 167 -2.38 8.92 -7.27
C ASN A 167 -2.39 7.78 -8.30
N VAL A 168 -2.65 6.53 -7.87
CA VAL A 168 -2.80 5.40 -8.79
C VAL A 168 -3.94 5.61 -9.80
N ASP A 169 -5.05 6.22 -9.38
CA ASP A 169 -6.18 6.48 -10.26
C ASP A 169 -5.83 7.59 -11.26
N VAL A 170 -5.11 8.64 -10.83
CA VAL A 170 -4.60 9.71 -11.70
C VAL A 170 -3.65 9.16 -12.76
N CYS A 171 -2.71 8.27 -12.37
CA CYS A 171 -1.74 7.67 -13.28
C CYS A 171 -2.38 6.77 -14.36
N TYR A 172 -3.55 6.21 -14.09
CA TYR A 172 -4.27 5.34 -15.04
C TYR A 172 -5.47 6.01 -15.72
N LEU A 173 -5.65 7.32 -15.49
CA LEU A 173 -6.72 8.07 -16.13
C LEU A 173 -6.47 8.22 -17.64
N THR A 174 -7.50 8.03 -18.45
CA THR A 174 -7.46 8.18 -19.90
C THR A 174 -8.39 9.30 -20.35
N TRP A 175 -8.20 9.79 -21.57
CA TRP A 175 -9.07 10.81 -22.17
C TRP A 175 -10.54 10.33 -22.25
N ASP A 176 -10.76 9.04 -22.44
CA ASP A 176 -12.11 8.45 -22.48
C ASP A 176 -12.88 8.62 -21.18
N SER A 177 -12.16 8.81 -20.07
CA SER A 177 -12.74 9.08 -18.76
C SER A 177 -13.26 10.50 -18.61
N ILE A 178 -12.86 11.43 -19.46
CA ILE A 178 -13.24 12.84 -19.42
C ILE A 178 -14.56 13.02 -20.15
N LYS A 179 -15.57 13.53 -19.44
CA LYS A 179 -16.91 13.83 -19.96
C LYS A 179 -17.25 15.26 -19.60
N GLU A 180 -17.40 16.12 -20.58
CA GLU A 180 -17.78 17.53 -20.41
C GLU A 180 -17.28 18.21 -19.10
N ASP A 181 -18.06 18.09 -18.03
CA ASP A 181 -17.86 18.70 -16.72
C ASP A 181 -17.37 17.74 -15.61
N LYS A 182 -17.16 16.46 -15.92
CA LYS A 182 -16.80 15.44 -14.94
C LYS A 182 -15.84 14.38 -15.48
N ILE A 183 -15.21 13.67 -14.55
CA ILE A 183 -14.36 12.53 -14.84
C ILE A 183 -15.10 11.28 -14.37
N ILE A 184 -15.31 10.30 -15.25
CA ILE A 184 -15.97 9.04 -14.91
C ILE A 184 -14.93 7.92 -15.01
N TYR A 185 -14.57 7.34 -13.88
CA TYR A 185 -13.59 6.25 -13.84
C TYR A 185 -13.90 5.24 -12.75
N GLU A 186 -13.39 4.02 -12.91
CA GLU A 186 -13.44 3.00 -11.88
C GLU A 186 -12.16 3.05 -11.02
N ARG A 187 -12.32 3.13 -9.69
CA ARG A 187 -11.18 3.22 -8.77
C ARG A 187 -10.31 1.95 -8.83
N MET A 188 -9.01 2.12 -8.92
CA MET A 188 -8.06 1.01 -9.06
C MET A 188 -8.04 0.08 -7.83
N LYS A 189 -8.17 0.62 -6.62
CA LYS A 189 -8.13 -0.17 -5.38
C LYS A 189 -9.46 -0.86 -5.06
N PHE A 190 -10.58 -0.28 -5.43
CA PHE A 190 -11.91 -0.78 -5.11
C PHE A 190 -12.78 -0.76 -6.38
N PRO A 191 -13.62 -1.80 -6.61
CA PRO A 191 -14.50 -1.85 -7.79
C PRO A 191 -15.68 -0.88 -7.60
N LYS A 192 -15.40 0.41 -7.53
CA LYS A 192 -16.38 1.47 -7.31
C LYS A 192 -16.13 2.62 -8.27
N GLN A 193 -17.17 2.99 -9.01
CA GLN A 193 -17.10 4.13 -9.92
C GLN A 193 -17.02 5.43 -9.11
N ALA A 194 -16.19 6.36 -9.56
CA ALA A 194 -16.08 7.71 -9.06
C ALA A 194 -16.40 8.70 -10.17
N LYS A 195 -17.03 9.84 -9.81
CA LYS A 195 -17.48 10.88 -10.75
C LYS A 195 -17.15 12.28 -10.23
N PRO A 196 -15.86 12.59 -9.96
CA PRO A 196 -15.51 13.95 -9.54
C PRO A 196 -15.79 14.96 -10.66
N LEU A 197 -16.12 16.20 -10.26
CA LEU A 197 -16.22 17.31 -11.19
C LEU A 197 -14.85 17.68 -11.75
N LEU A 198 -14.83 18.02 -13.03
CA LEU A 198 -13.66 18.54 -13.71
C LEU A 198 -13.72 20.06 -13.70
N ILE A 199 -13.32 20.67 -12.57
CA ILE A 199 -13.26 22.13 -12.46
C ILE A 199 -12.20 22.73 -13.39
N GLU A 200 -12.33 24.00 -13.70
CA GLU A 200 -11.46 24.72 -14.67
C GLU A 200 -9.96 24.59 -14.33
N LYS A 201 -9.58 24.69 -13.05
CA LYS A 201 -8.19 24.50 -12.63
C LYS A 201 -7.66 23.09 -12.95
N ALA A 202 -8.48 22.05 -12.75
CA ALA A 202 -8.12 20.69 -13.11
C ALA A 202 -8.04 20.50 -14.63
N ARG A 203 -8.97 21.10 -15.38
CA ARG A 203 -8.98 21.07 -16.84
C ARG A 203 -7.70 21.66 -17.45
N LYS A 204 -7.26 22.82 -16.98
CA LYS A 204 -6.01 23.46 -17.42
C LYS A 204 -4.78 22.55 -17.24
N ILE A 205 -4.76 21.79 -16.14
CA ILE A 205 -3.66 20.85 -15.89
C ILE A 205 -3.65 19.73 -16.92
N ILE A 206 -4.78 19.08 -17.18
CA ILE A 206 -4.80 17.95 -18.13
C ILE A 206 -4.58 18.38 -19.57
N GLU A 207 -5.07 19.57 -19.99
CA GLU A 207 -4.84 20.10 -21.32
C GLU A 207 -3.35 20.34 -21.61
N LYS A 208 -2.56 20.71 -20.60
CA LYS A 208 -1.09 20.84 -20.72
C LYS A 208 -0.42 19.53 -21.17
N TYR A 209 -1.03 18.38 -20.88
CA TYR A 209 -0.50 17.06 -21.22
C TYR A 209 -1.24 16.40 -22.39
N ARG A 210 -2.04 17.15 -23.13
CA ARG A 210 -2.73 16.65 -24.34
C ARG A 210 -1.72 16.15 -25.36
N GLY A 211 -1.93 14.96 -25.90
CA GLY A 211 -1.05 14.36 -26.93
C GLY A 211 0.14 13.55 -26.37
N THR A 212 0.30 13.44 -25.06
CA THR A 212 1.39 12.64 -24.44
C THR A 212 1.02 11.17 -24.19
N GLY A 213 -0.06 10.68 -24.77
CA GLY A 213 -0.51 9.27 -24.72
C GLY A 213 -1.30 8.88 -23.47
N CYS A 214 -0.80 9.11 -22.28
CA CYS A 214 -1.55 9.01 -21.02
C CYS A 214 -1.83 10.42 -20.49
N LEU A 215 -2.98 10.62 -19.84
CA LEU A 215 -3.51 11.95 -19.53
C LEU A 215 -2.52 12.81 -18.73
N LEU A 216 -1.75 12.21 -17.82
CA LEU A 216 -0.76 12.89 -16.98
C LEU A 216 0.51 12.04 -16.77
N TYR A 217 0.72 11.01 -17.60
CA TYR A 217 1.77 10.04 -17.36
C TYR A 217 2.65 9.80 -18.58
N THR A 218 3.92 10.11 -18.47
CA THR A 218 4.96 9.65 -19.38
C THR A 218 5.61 8.38 -18.83
N SER A 219 6.04 7.45 -19.69
CA SER A 219 6.58 6.13 -19.35
C SER A 219 7.66 6.13 -18.25
N ASP A 220 8.44 7.20 -18.12
CA ASP A 220 9.54 7.30 -17.18
C ASP A 220 9.13 7.40 -15.70
N ALA A 221 7.91 7.85 -15.42
CA ALA A 221 7.41 7.92 -14.04
C ALA A 221 6.80 6.60 -13.55
N ALA A 222 6.61 5.58 -14.42
CA ALA A 222 6.12 4.25 -14.06
C ALA A 222 7.22 3.37 -13.46
N ASP A 223 8.43 3.47 -13.99
CA ASP A 223 9.56 2.60 -13.61
C ASP A 223 10.08 2.87 -12.20
N ASP A 224 9.98 4.09 -11.70
CA ASP A 224 10.44 4.45 -10.34
C ASP A 224 9.51 3.96 -9.20
N ARG A 225 8.42 3.23 -9.47
CA ARG A 225 7.42 2.82 -8.46
C ARG A 225 7.08 1.33 -8.43
N ILE A 226 7.81 0.53 -9.19
CA ILE A 226 7.66 -0.94 -9.18
C ILE A 226 8.67 -1.58 -8.25
#